data_e79325d1785105cf8bb9ee19651b84e2
#
_entry.id   e79325d1785105cf8bb9ee19651b84e2
#
_cell.length_a   1.000
_cell.length_b   1.000
_cell.length_c   1.000
_cell.angle_alpha   90.00
_cell.angle_beta   90.00
_cell.angle_gamma   90.00
#
_symmetry.space_group_name_H-M   'P 1'
#
loop_
_entity.id
_entity.type
_entity.pdbx_description
1 polymer ?
#
loop_
_entity_poly.entity_id
_entity_poly.type
_entity_poly.pdbx_seq_one_letter_code
_entity_poly.pdbx_strand_id
1 'polypeptide(L)'
;MARSTTPDAPLARFAPTDRLWRLPGVYAPQHDTRLLAAALRHEGSLSGLDVLDIGTGSGALALYAAHLGARVTALDVSRRAVWSTRFNAWRAGLPVDVHRGRIEDLAGRRFDLILSNPPYVPAPHRRPPTRGAARAWDAGVDGRQVLDQLGRAAPALLGPHGVFLLVHSALSGTDATLDVLEAAGLRAKVADRELIPYGPVLRSRLGWLRARGLVGPDDTMEELVVIRAEHI
;
A
#
# COMPACT_ATOMS: atom_id res chain seq x y z
N MET A 1 -22.83 12.67 -34.63
CA MET A 1 -23.44 12.68 -33.29
C MET A 1 -22.80 11.55 -32.47
N ALA A 2 -21.73 11.85 -31.77
CA ALA A 2 -21.06 10.93 -30.86
C ALA A 2 -21.69 11.05 -29.48
N ARG A 3 -22.24 9.95 -28.97
CA ARG A 3 -22.78 9.91 -27.59
C ARG A 3 -21.62 9.86 -26.62
N SER A 4 -21.45 10.94 -25.85
CA SER A 4 -20.62 10.98 -24.66
C SER A 4 -21.25 10.03 -23.62
N THR A 5 -20.60 8.88 -23.40
CA THR A 5 -20.90 8.02 -22.22
C THR A 5 -20.04 8.51 -21.07
N THR A 6 -20.60 9.29 -20.20
CA THR A 6 -20.04 9.63 -18.89
C THR A 6 -20.26 8.44 -17.96
N PRO A 7 -19.20 7.78 -17.46
CA PRO A 7 -19.34 6.74 -16.43
C PRO A 7 -19.05 7.34 -15.04
N ASP A 8 -19.91 8.26 -14.56
CA ASP A 8 -19.58 9.04 -13.37
C ASP A 8 -20.65 9.01 -12.26
N ALA A 9 -21.36 7.91 -12.05
CA ALA A 9 -22.39 7.90 -11.01
C ALA A 9 -22.26 6.92 -9.83
N PRO A 10 -21.49 5.78 -9.85
CA PRO A 10 -21.40 4.91 -8.68
C PRO A 10 -20.19 5.15 -7.77
N LEU A 11 -19.11 5.80 -8.24
CA LEU A 11 -17.82 5.90 -7.55
C LEU A 11 -17.79 6.91 -6.39
N ALA A 12 -18.70 7.87 -6.38
CA ALA A 12 -18.81 8.88 -5.31
C ALA A 12 -19.28 8.31 -3.95
N ARG A 13 -19.78 7.06 -3.89
CA ARG A 13 -20.35 6.48 -2.66
C ARG A 13 -19.36 5.62 -1.86
N PHE A 14 -18.20 5.28 -2.40
CA PHE A 14 -17.18 4.49 -1.71
C PHE A 14 -15.82 5.21 -1.76
N ALA A 15 -15.63 6.19 -0.88
CA ALA A 15 -14.28 6.67 -0.59
C ALA A 15 -13.57 5.61 0.26
N PRO A 16 -12.41 5.06 -0.17
CA PRO A 16 -11.74 3.96 0.54
C PRO A 16 -11.36 4.28 1.99
N THR A 17 -11.57 5.51 2.42
CA THR A 17 -11.15 6.01 3.74
C THR A 17 -12.31 6.37 4.66
N ASP A 18 -13.55 6.47 4.17
CA ASP A 18 -14.65 6.98 4.97
C ASP A 18 -15.27 5.90 5.88
N ARG A 19 -15.15 6.14 7.20
CA ARG A 19 -15.82 5.38 8.27
C ARG A 19 -15.41 3.91 8.43
N LEU A 20 -14.16 3.55 8.11
CA LEU A 20 -13.67 2.21 8.42
C LEU A 20 -13.45 2.07 9.94
N TRP A 21 -14.03 1.00 10.49
CA TRP A 21 -13.79 0.63 11.87
C TRP A 21 -12.38 0.06 12.03
N ARG A 22 -11.71 0.39 13.14
CA ARG A 22 -10.35 -0.02 13.40
C ARG A 22 -10.14 -0.38 14.87
N LEU A 23 -9.49 -1.49 15.10
CA LEU A 23 -8.95 -1.78 16.43
C LEU A 23 -7.75 -0.87 16.74
N PRO A 24 -7.50 -0.56 18.03
CA PRO A 24 -6.33 0.22 18.43
C PRO A 24 -5.03 -0.37 17.86
N GLY A 25 -4.19 0.50 17.27
CA GLY A 25 -2.91 0.11 16.64
C GLY A 25 -3.02 -0.37 15.19
N VAL A 26 -4.20 -0.36 14.58
CA VAL A 26 -4.37 -0.53 13.13
C VAL A 26 -4.26 0.84 12.46
N TYR A 27 -3.51 0.88 11.34
CA TYR A 27 -3.28 2.11 10.57
C TYR A 27 -4.60 2.72 10.09
N ALA A 28 -4.70 4.05 10.22
CA ALA A 28 -5.79 4.80 9.62
C ALA A 28 -5.44 5.10 8.17
N PRO A 29 -6.29 4.81 7.19
CA PRO A 29 -6.08 5.27 5.82
C PRO A 29 -5.88 6.79 5.77
N GLN A 30 -4.81 7.25 5.08
CA GLN A 30 -4.45 8.65 4.94
C GLN A 30 -4.20 9.01 3.47
N HIS A 31 -3.34 10.00 3.21
CA HIS A 31 -2.99 10.45 1.85
C HIS A 31 -2.38 9.33 1.00
N ASP A 32 -1.47 8.54 1.57
CA ASP A 32 -0.85 7.39 0.94
C ASP A 32 -1.88 6.37 0.40
N THR A 33 -2.85 6.02 1.24
CA THR A 33 -3.93 5.09 0.84
C THR A 33 -4.81 5.69 -0.27
N ARG A 34 -5.07 7.01 -0.24
CA ARG A 34 -5.85 7.69 -1.28
C ARG A 34 -5.09 7.76 -2.59
N LEU A 35 -3.80 8.09 -2.54
CA LEU A 35 -2.93 8.15 -3.71
C LEU A 35 -2.86 6.78 -4.39
N LEU A 36 -2.65 5.70 -3.63
CA LEU A 36 -2.64 4.35 -4.17
C LEU A 36 -4.00 3.93 -4.72
N ALA A 37 -5.11 4.30 -4.08
CA ALA A 37 -6.45 4.06 -4.59
C ALA A 37 -6.74 4.85 -5.88
N ALA A 38 -6.17 6.05 -6.05
CA ALA A 38 -6.24 6.81 -7.29
C ALA A 38 -5.46 6.10 -8.41
N ALA A 39 -4.24 5.64 -8.15
CA ALA A 39 -3.44 4.88 -9.11
C ALA A 39 -4.15 3.57 -9.52
N LEU A 40 -4.80 2.87 -8.57
CA LEU A 40 -5.57 1.67 -8.85
C LEU A 40 -6.67 1.89 -9.91
N ARG A 41 -7.31 3.05 -9.94
CA ARG A 41 -8.34 3.37 -10.94
C ARG A 41 -7.79 3.48 -12.36
N HIS A 42 -6.51 3.80 -12.50
CA HIS A 42 -5.86 3.91 -13.80
C HIS A 42 -5.50 2.56 -14.40
N GLU A 43 -5.57 1.45 -13.65
CA GLU A 43 -5.35 0.09 -14.16
C GLU A 43 -6.55 -0.47 -14.93
N GLY A 44 -7.62 0.30 -15.08
CA GLY A 44 -8.80 -0.08 -15.86
C GLY A 44 -9.84 -0.88 -15.06
N SER A 45 -10.54 -1.80 -15.72
CA SER A 45 -11.56 -2.63 -15.06
C SER A 45 -10.92 -3.70 -14.18
N LEU A 46 -11.32 -3.75 -12.92
CA LEU A 46 -10.89 -4.81 -11.99
C LEU A 46 -11.86 -6.00 -11.96
N SER A 47 -12.94 -5.95 -12.73
CA SER A 47 -13.97 -6.98 -12.70
C SER A 47 -13.40 -8.35 -13.04
N GLY A 48 -13.51 -9.28 -12.08
CA GLY A 48 -13.03 -10.65 -12.22
C GLY A 48 -11.52 -10.85 -12.06
N LEU A 49 -10.72 -9.80 -11.84
CA LEU A 49 -9.29 -9.93 -11.57
C LEU A 49 -9.04 -10.49 -10.16
N ASP A 50 -8.00 -11.30 -10.02
CA ASP A 50 -7.49 -11.75 -8.74
C ASP A 50 -6.54 -10.69 -8.16
N VAL A 51 -6.98 -10.03 -7.09
CA VAL A 51 -6.26 -8.91 -6.46
C VAL A 51 -5.76 -9.33 -5.07
N LEU A 52 -4.50 -9.02 -4.77
CA LEU A 52 -3.89 -9.20 -3.46
C LEU A 52 -3.62 -7.83 -2.81
N ASP A 53 -4.12 -7.62 -1.60
CA ASP A 53 -3.78 -6.47 -0.76
C ASP A 53 -2.85 -6.92 0.38
N ILE A 54 -1.56 -6.55 0.30
CA ILE A 54 -0.53 -6.94 1.29
C ILE A 54 -0.37 -5.83 2.33
N GLY A 55 -0.54 -6.20 3.61
CA GLY A 55 -0.57 -5.23 4.70
C GLY A 55 -1.89 -4.49 4.76
N THR A 56 -2.99 -5.21 4.57
CA THR A 56 -4.34 -4.67 4.36
C THR A 56 -4.85 -3.71 5.46
N GLY A 57 -4.31 -3.79 6.67
CA GLY A 57 -4.64 -2.88 7.78
C GLY A 57 -6.12 -2.89 8.15
N SER A 58 -6.84 -1.81 7.85
CA SER A 58 -8.30 -1.71 8.03
C SER A 58 -9.10 -2.26 6.86
N GLY A 59 -8.44 -2.69 5.78
CA GLY A 59 -9.08 -3.20 4.56
C GLY A 59 -9.43 -2.13 3.54
N ALA A 60 -8.91 -0.91 3.64
CA ALA A 60 -9.31 0.20 2.77
C ALA A 60 -9.13 -0.11 1.28
N LEU A 61 -7.95 -0.60 0.89
CA LEU A 61 -7.64 -0.94 -0.50
C LEU A 61 -8.34 -2.23 -0.93
N ALA A 62 -8.36 -3.26 -0.06
CA ALA A 62 -9.06 -4.51 -0.31
C ALA A 62 -10.55 -4.30 -0.59
N LEU A 63 -11.23 -3.52 0.25
CA LEU A 63 -12.65 -3.22 0.07
C LEU A 63 -12.88 -2.37 -1.19
N TYR A 64 -11.98 -1.45 -1.48
CA TYR A 64 -12.09 -0.63 -2.69
C TYR A 64 -11.93 -1.48 -3.95
N ALA A 65 -10.95 -2.37 -4.02
CA ALA A 65 -10.79 -3.31 -5.12
C ALA A 65 -12.01 -4.25 -5.28
N ALA A 66 -12.54 -4.78 -4.15
CA ALA A 66 -13.75 -5.60 -4.17
C ALA A 66 -14.98 -4.83 -4.66
N HIS A 67 -15.12 -3.55 -4.28
CA HIS A 67 -16.18 -2.67 -4.78
C HIS A 67 -16.10 -2.46 -6.30
N LEU A 68 -14.90 -2.47 -6.86
CA LEU A 68 -14.64 -2.40 -8.32
C LEU A 68 -14.80 -3.75 -9.02
N GLY A 69 -15.25 -4.80 -8.32
CA GLY A 69 -15.60 -6.11 -8.89
C GLY A 69 -14.45 -7.13 -8.90
N ALA A 70 -13.35 -6.87 -8.21
CA ALA A 70 -12.24 -7.81 -8.10
C ALA A 70 -12.55 -8.96 -7.13
N ARG A 71 -11.91 -10.11 -7.34
CA ARG A 71 -11.78 -11.19 -6.34
C ARG A 71 -10.58 -10.88 -5.44
N VAL A 72 -10.82 -10.47 -4.22
CA VAL A 72 -9.79 -9.91 -3.35
C VAL A 72 -9.34 -10.88 -2.29
N THR A 73 -8.03 -11.10 -2.22
CA THR A 73 -7.33 -11.69 -1.09
C THR A 73 -6.65 -10.56 -0.30
N ALA A 74 -6.91 -10.48 1.00
CA ALA A 74 -6.29 -9.49 1.90
C ALA A 74 -5.39 -10.20 2.91
N LEU A 75 -4.14 -9.77 3.03
CA LEU A 75 -3.14 -10.37 3.90
C LEU A 75 -2.61 -9.36 4.92
N ASP A 76 -2.53 -9.76 6.20
CA ASP A 76 -1.84 -8.98 7.22
C ASP A 76 -1.27 -9.91 8.31
N VAL A 77 -0.12 -9.54 8.87
CA VAL A 77 0.50 -10.26 9.97
C VAL A 77 -0.16 -9.95 11.33
N SER A 78 -0.92 -8.85 11.41
CA SER A 78 -1.61 -8.36 12.60
C SER A 78 -3.00 -8.99 12.77
N ARG A 79 -3.25 -9.68 13.87
CA ARG A 79 -4.61 -10.15 14.22
C ARG A 79 -5.64 -9.01 14.24
N ARG A 80 -5.24 -7.82 14.73
CA ARG A 80 -6.13 -6.64 14.82
C ARG A 80 -6.49 -6.11 13.44
N ALA A 81 -5.55 -6.09 12.50
CA ALA A 81 -5.79 -5.72 11.12
C ALA A 81 -6.77 -6.70 10.46
N VAL A 82 -6.49 -7.99 10.55
CA VAL A 82 -7.37 -9.05 10.02
C VAL A 82 -8.81 -8.93 10.55
N TRP A 83 -8.97 -8.73 11.86
CA TRP A 83 -10.30 -8.51 12.45
C TRP A 83 -10.97 -7.23 11.95
N SER A 84 -10.21 -6.13 11.83
CA SER A 84 -10.73 -4.86 11.30
C SER A 84 -11.19 -5.01 9.85
N THR A 85 -10.37 -5.65 9.00
CA THR A 85 -10.71 -5.89 7.58
C THR A 85 -11.93 -6.78 7.44
N ARG A 86 -12.00 -7.91 8.19
CA ARG A 86 -13.16 -8.81 8.16
C ARG A 86 -14.45 -8.12 8.58
N PHE A 87 -14.40 -7.34 9.66
CA PHE A 87 -15.56 -6.58 10.13
C PHE A 87 -16.02 -5.56 9.09
N ASN A 88 -15.09 -4.80 8.49
CA ASN A 88 -15.41 -3.82 7.47
C ASN A 88 -15.94 -4.46 6.19
N ALA A 89 -15.38 -5.58 5.76
CA ALA A 89 -15.87 -6.35 4.61
C ALA A 89 -17.31 -6.86 4.83
N TRP A 90 -17.55 -7.47 5.99
CA TRP A 90 -18.89 -7.91 6.38
C TRP A 90 -19.89 -6.75 6.41
N ARG A 91 -19.53 -5.63 7.04
CA ARG A 91 -20.39 -4.43 7.12
C ARG A 91 -20.69 -3.81 5.76
N ALA A 92 -19.73 -3.90 4.82
CA ALA A 92 -19.90 -3.40 3.46
C ALA A 92 -20.63 -4.39 2.53
N GLY A 93 -20.85 -5.63 2.95
CA GLY A 93 -21.40 -6.69 2.10
C GLY A 93 -20.47 -7.08 0.94
N LEU A 94 -19.14 -6.87 1.10
CA LEU A 94 -18.15 -7.14 0.07
C LEU A 94 -17.42 -8.47 0.34
N PRO A 95 -17.30 -9.37 -0.66
CA PRO A 95 -16.55 -10.60 -0.52
C PRO A 95 -15.06 -10.32 -0.56
N VAL A 96 -14.37 -10.45 0.59
CA VAL A 96 -12.91 -10.34 0.71
C VAL A 96 -12.41 -11.56 1.47
N ASP A 97 -11.47 -12.29 0.87
CA ASP A 97 -10.81 -13.44 1.51
C ASP A 97 -9.65 -12.94 2.38
N VAL A 98 -9.85 -12.90 3.71
CA VAL A 98 -8.94 -12.24 4.65
C VAL A 98 -8.11 -13.26 5.41
N HIS A 99 -6.79 -13.22 5.22
CA HIS A 99 -5.83 -14.11 5.84
C HIS A 99 -4.91 -13.40 6.83
N ARG A 100 -4.56 -14.10 7.88
CA ARG A 100 -3.46 -13.72 8.74
C ARG A 100 -2.23 -14.50 8.34
N GLY A 101 -1.18 -13.81 7.89
CA GLY A 101 0.03 -14.48 7.44
C GLY A 101 1.09 -13.51 6.98
N ARG A 102 2.14 -14.08 6.41
CA ARG A 102 3.25 -13.41 5.75
C ARG A 102 3.16 -13.65 4.26
N ILE A 103 3.93 -12.89 3.48
CA ILE A 103 3.98 -13.02 2.02
C ILE A 103 4.43 -14.44 1.59
N GLU A 104 5.30 -15.06 2.38
CA GLU A 104 5.81 -16.42 2.13
C GLU A 104 4.71 -17.48 2.19
N ASP A 105 3.64 -17.25 2.96
CA ASP A 105 2.51 -18.16 3.09
C ASP A 105 1.64 -18.23 1.80
N LEU A 106 1.90 -17.33 0.84
CA LEU A 106 1.22 -17.30 -0.46
C LEU A 106 2.02 -17.98 -1.58
N ALA A 107 3.07 -18.72 -1.24
CA ALA A 107 3.90 -19.41 -2.23
C ALA A 107 3.07 -20.26 -3.20
N GLY A 108 3.32 -20.10 -4.50
CA GLY A 108 2.59 -20.80 -5.57
C GLY A 108 1.28 -20.13 -6.03
N ARG A 109 0.78 -19.12 -5.31
CA ARG A 109 -0.36 -18.31 -5.78
C ARG A 109 0.11 -17.26 -6.79
N ARG A 110 -0.80 -16.85 -7.67
CA ARG A 110 -0.57 -15.79 -8.66
C ARG A 110 -1.75 -14.82 -8.63
N PHE A 111 -1.44 -13.52 -8.87
CA PHE A 111 -2.44 -12.46 -8.85
C PHE A 111 -2.27 -11.56 -10.08
N ASP A 112 -3.39 -11.06 -10.58
CA ASP A 112 -3.41 -10.11 -11.70
C ASP A 112 -2.99 -8.72 -11.24
N LEU A 113 -3.24 -8.41 -9.94
CA LEU A 113 -2.86 -7.14 -9.34
C LEU A 113 -2.46 -7.33 -7.88
N ILE A 114 -1.34 -6.75 -7.50
CA ILE A 114 -0.89 -6.69 -6.11
C ILE A 114 -0.89 -5.23 -5.68
N LEU A 115 -1.48 -4.95 -4.52
CA LEU A 115 -1.49 -3.65 -3.86
C LEU A 115 -0.72 -3.74 -2.55
N SER A 116 0.05 -2.70 -2.22
CA SER A 116 0.61 -2.58 -0.87
C SER A 116 0.82 -1.14 -0.46
N ASN A 117 0.35 -0.81 0.73
CA ASN A 117 0.76 0.35 1.52
C ASN A 117 1.46 -0.16 2.79
N PRO A 118 2.73 -0.56 2.69
CA PRO A 118 3.45 -1.20 3.79
C PRO A 118 4.00 -0.16 4.76
N PRO A 119 4.50 -0.56 5.93
CA PRO A 119 5.37 0.29 6.72
C PRO A 119 6.59 0.74 5.90
N TYR A 120 6.84 2.06 5.86
CA TYR A 120 7.95 2.66 5.12
C TYR A 120 8.63 3.83 5.86
N VAL A 121 8.18 4.19 7.07
CA VAL A 121 8.72 5.36 7.76
C VAL A 121 10.08 5.04 8.38
N PRO A 122 11.14 5.86 8.07
CA PRO A 122 12.42 5.75 8.73
C PRO A 122 12.30 5.93 10.25
N ALA A 123 12.99 5.07 11.01
CA ALA A 123 12.92 5.03 12.45
C ALA A 123 14.31 4.85 13.08
N PRO A 124 14.55 5.36 14.31
CA PRO A 124 15.86 5.26 14.96
C PRO A 124 16.25 3.82 15.35
N HIS A 125 15.41 2.85 15.07
CA HIS A 125 15.61 1.44 15.39
C HIS A 125 15.95 0.63 14.15
N ARG A 126 17.00 -0.20 14.21
CA ARG A 126 17.39 -1.08 13.10
C ARG A 126 16.34 -2.14 12.75
N ARG A 127 15.57 -2.59 13.72
CA ARG A 127 14.51 -3.59 13.52
C ARG A 127 13.15 -2.97 13.77
N PRO A 128 12.18 -3.15 12.87
CA PRO A 128 10.81 -2.71 13.12
C PRO A 128 10.25 -3.31 14.41
N PRO A 129 9.39 -2.58 15.10
CA PRO A 129 8.76 -3.09 16.31
C PRO A 129 7.83 -4.26 15.98
N THR A 130 7.90 -5.33 16.78
CA THR A 130 7.04 -6.51 16.61
C THR A 130 5.67 -6.33 17.25
N ARG A 131 5.49 -5.29 18.10
CA ARG A 131 4.27 -4.98 18.85
C ARG A 131 4.01 -3.48 18.88
N GLY A 132 2.78 -3.08 19.19
CA GLY A 132 2.36 -1.69 19.31
C GLY A 132 2.00 -1.05 17.96
N ALA A 133 1.56 0.22 18.01
CA ALA A 133 1.09 0.96 16.84
C ALA A 133 2.21 1.25 15.84
N ALA A 134 3.43 1.51 16.30
CA ALA A 134 4.58 1.83 15.47
C ALA A 134 4.90 0.76 14.42
N ARG A 135 4.49 -0.49 14.66
CA ARG A 135 4.60 -1.57 13.68
C ARG A 135 3.87 -1.28 12.36
N ALA A 136 2.88 -0.41 12.38
CA ALA A 136 2.08 -0.07 11.21
C ALA A 136 2.77 0.95 10.27
N TRP A 137 3.93 1.56 10.71
CA TRP A 137 4.65 2.55 9.91
C TRP A 137 6.17 2.45 9.98
N ASP A 138 6.78 1.93 11.08
CA ASP A 138 8.23 1.85 11.19
C ASP A 138 8.81 0.71 10.36
N ALA A 139 9.83 1.03 9.54
CA ALA A 139 10.46 0.08 8.62
C ALA A 139 12.00 0.09 8.67
N GLY A 140 12.57 0.34 9.84
CA GLY A 140 14.03 0.39 10.05
C GLY A 140 14.62 1.79 9.80
N VAL A 141 15.94 1.89 9.84
CA VAL A 141 16.67 3.17 9.83
C VAL A 141 16.45 3.98 8.55
N ASP A 142 16.28 3.29 7.43
CA ASP A 142 16.09 3.84 6.09
C ASP A 142 14.64 3.71 5.58
N GLY A 143 13.75 3.09 6.38
CA GLY A 143 12.37 2.85 5.98
C GLY A 143 12.19 1.74 4.93
N ARG A 144 13.23 0.95 4.61
CA ARG A 144 13.22 0.06 3.46
C ARG A 144 12.93 -1.39 3.75
N GLN A 145 12.98 -1.81 5.01
CA GLN A 145 12.97 -3.24 5.34
C GLN A 145 11.79 -4.01 4.74
N VAL A 146 10.59 -3.44 4.75
CA VAL A 146 9.40 -4.06 4.18
C VAL A 146 9.33 -3.85 2.67
N LEU A 147 9.72 -2.67 2.17
CA LEU A 147 9.78 -2.37 0.74
C LEU A 147 10.66 -3.36 -0.02
N ASP A 148 11.87 -3.62 0.49
CA ASP A 148 12.82 -4.54 -0.13
C ASP A 148 12.34 -6.01 -0.08
N GLN A 149 11.67 -6.41 1.01
CA GLN A 149 11.07 -7.73 1.09
C GLN A 149 9.96 -7.90 0.04
N LEU A 150 9.08 -6.93 -0.08
CA LEU A 150 7.99 -6.93 -1.06
C LEU A 150 8.53 -6.94 -2.49
N GLY A 151 9.50 -6.05 -2.81
CA GLY A 151 10.10 -5.97 -4.14
C GLY A 151 10.71 -7.30 -4.61
N ARG A 152 11.43 -8.00 -3.71
CA ARG A 152 11.99 -9.33 -4.01
C ARG A 152 10.96 -10.43 -4.13
N ALA A 153 9.83 -10.33 -3.44
CA ALA A 153 8.80 -11.37 -3.46
C ALA A 153 7.75 -11.17 -4.57
N ALA A 154 7.56 -9.94 -5.04
CA ALA A 154 6.51 -9.58 -6.01
C ALA A 154 6.54 -10.44 -7.29
N PRO A 155 7.69 -10.70 -7.96
CA PRO A 155 7.70 -11.48 -9.21
C PRO A 155 7.12 -12.89 -9.04
N ALA A 156 7.35 -13.49 -7.88
CA ALA A 156 6.84 -14.83 -7.59
C ALA A 156 5.33 -14.89 -7.37
N LEU A 157 4.69 -13.76 -7.11
CA LEU A 157 3.24 -13.65 -6.84
C LEU A 157 2.47 -13.00 -8.00
N LEU A 158 3.14 -12.37 -8.96
CA LEU A 158 2.50 -11.78 -10.13
C LEU A 158 2.18 -12.85 -11.17
N GLY A 159 0.98 -12.78 -11.75
CA GLY A 159 0.64 -13.48 -12.97
C GLY A 159 1.45 -12.95 -14.16
N PRO A 160 1.38 -13.61 -15.34
CA PRO A 160 2.18 -13.23 -16.51
C PRO A 160 2.00 -11.77 -16.97
N HIS A 161 0.82 -11.20 -16.75
CA HIS A 161 0.47 -9.80 -17.04
C HIS A 161 0.13 -9.03 -15.79
N GLY A 162 0.56 -9.53 -14.63
CA GLY A 162 0.24 -8.96 -13.34
C GLY A 162 0.96 -7.64 -13.10
N VAL A 163 0.30 -6.77 -12.35
CA VAL A 163 0.80 -5.44 -11.96
C VAL A 163 0.99 -5.38 -10.45
N PHE A 164 2.08 -4.78 -10.02
CA PHE A 164 2.32 -4.44 -8.62
C PHE A 164 2.26 -2.93 -8.43
N LEU A 165 1.37 -2.45 -7.56
CA LEU A 165 1.26 -1.07 -7.12
C LEU A 165 1.70 -0.95 -5.66
N LEU A 166 2.71 -0.13 -5.42
CA LEU A 166 3.33 0.08 -4.11
C LEU A 166 3.40 1.57 -3.81
N VAL A 167 2.90 2.01 -2.65
CA VAL A 167 3.06 3.39 -2.20
C VAL A 167 4.06 3.49 -1.05
N HIS A 168 4.90 4.53 -1.08
CA HIS A 168 5.78 4.89 0.04
C HIS A 168 6.21 6.36 -0.02
N SER A 169 6.86 6.85 1.02
CA SER A 169 7.49 8.18 1.03
C SER A 169 8.83 8.15 0.27
N ALA A 170 9.11 9.20 -0.50
CA ALA A 170 10.40 9.38 -1.16
C ALA A 170 11.58 9.40 -0.17
N LEU A 171 11.33 9.68 1.11
CA LEU A 171 12.32 9.58 2.18
C LEU A 171 12.93 8.17 2.33
N SER A 172 12.22 7.15 1.86
CA SER A 172 12.69 5.76 1.85
C SER A 172 13.46 5.38 0.58
N GLY A 173 13.72 6.35 -0.31
CA GLY A 173 14.49 6.16 -1.55
C GLY A 173 13.66 5.58 -2.70
N THR A 174 13.17 6.47 -3.57
CA THR A 174 12.40 6.09 -4.77
C THR A 174 13.23 5.23 -5.71
N ASP A 175 14.44 5.70 -6.05
CA ASP A 175 15.33 5.00 -7.00
C ASP A 175 15.72 3.62 -6.45
N ALA A 176 16.03 3.52 -5.15
CA ALA A 176 16.34 2.24 -4.54
C ALA A 176 15.16 1.24 -4.60
N THR A 177 13.91 1.72 -4.65
CA THR A 177 12.74 0.84 -4.85
C THR A 177 12.65 0.37 -6.31
N LEU A 178 12.91 1.26 -7.27
CA LEU A 178 12.98 0.91 -8.68
C LEU A 178 14.09 -0.13 -8.91
N ASP A 179 15.30 0.12 -8.39
CA ASP A 179 16.45 -0.79 -8.51
C ASP A 179 16.14 -2.20 -7.98
N VAL A 180 15.50 -2.31 -6.81
CA VAL A 180 15.12 -3.61 -6.22
C VAL A 180 14.12 -4.36 -7.11
N LEU A 181 13.14 -3.67 -7.68
CA LEU A 181 12.13 -4.27 -8.55
C LEU A 181 12.74 -4.68 -9.91
N GLU A 182 13.61 -3.85 -10.49
CA GLU A 182 14.32 -4.15 -11.73
C GLU A 182 15.30 -5.31 -11.55
N ALA A 183 16.05 -5.34 -10.46
CA ALA A 183 16.93 -6.46 -10.11
C ALA A 183 16.16 -7.77 -9.90
N ALA A 184 14.87 -7.67 -9.54
CA ALA A 184 13.98 -8.82 -9.41
C ALA A 184 13.30 -9.24 -10.73
N GLY A 185 13.62 -8.58 -11.87
CA GLY A 185 13.10 -8.91 -13.21
C GLY A 185 11.78 -8.24 -13.56
N LEU A 186 11.44 -7.14 -12.89
CA LEU A 186 10.27 -6.35 -13.22
C LEU A 186 10.66 -5.05 -13.90
N ARG A 187 9.84 -4.55 -14.81
CA ARG A 187 9.90 -3.18 -15.32
C ARG A 187 9.14 -2.28 -14.33
N ALA A 188 9.85 -1.37 -13.69
CA ALA A 188 9.29 -0.47 -12.67
C ALA A 188 9.34 0.99 -13.09
N LYS A 189 8.34 1.78 -12.68
CA LYS A 189 8.29 3.23 -12.87
C LYS A 189 7.50 3.90 -11.75
N VAL A 190 7.77 5.19 -11.54
CA VAL A 190 6.87 6.04 -10.75
C VAL A 190 5.60 6.30 -11.57
N ALA A 191 4.46 5.90 -11.04
CA ALA A 191 3.16 6.08 -11.66
C ALA A 191 2.48 7.38 -11.21
N ASP A 192 2.67 7.78 -9.95
CA ASP A 192 2.05 8.98 -9.38
C ASP A 192 2.88 9.55 -8.24
N ARG A 193 2.70 10.85 -7.92
CA ARG A 193 3.39 11.57 -6.83
C ARG A 193 2.44 12.57 -6.18
N GLU A 194 2.56 12.75 -4.88
CA GLU A 194 1.83 13.76 -4.13
C GLU A 194 2.73 14.38 -3.04
N LEU A 195 2.82 15.71 -3.01
CA LEU A 195 3.45 16.44 -1.91
C LEU A 195 2.43 16.68 -0.81
N ILE A 196 2.74 16.21 0.40
CA ILE A 196 1.88 16.36 1.56
C ILE A 196 2.65 16.97 2.74
N PRO A 197 1.99 17.70 3.66
CA PRO A 197 2.64 18.12 4.91
C PRO A 197 3.08 16.91 5.73
N TYR A 198 4.22 17.02 6.42
CA TYR A 198 4.64 15.97 7.33
C TYR A 198 3.55 15.56 8.31
N GLY A 199 3.27 14.26 8.35
CA GLY A 199 2.37 13.66 9.33
C GLY A 199 2.92 13.70 10.75
N PRO A 200 2.11 13.38 11.77
CA PRO A 200 2.52 13.45 13.19
C PRO A 200 3.78 12.63 13.51
N VAL A 201 3.94 11.46 12.86
CA VAL A 201 5.09 10.56 13.07
C VAL A 201 6.38 11.21 12.58
N LEU A 202 6.41 11.73 11.36
CA LEU A 202 7.59 12.42 10.81
C LEU A 202 7.90 13.68 11.61
N ARG A 203 6.89 14.49 11.95
CA ARG A 203 7.07 15.69 12.78
C ARG A 203 7.73 15.37 14.13
N SER A 204 7.34 14.27 14.78
CA SER A 204 7.95 13.86 16.04
C SER A 204 9.42 13.40 15.90
N ARG A 205 9.88 13.13 14.67
CA ARG A 205 11.22 12.62 14.34
C ARG A 205 12.09 13.62 13.59
N LEU A 206 11.64 14.85 13.34
CA LEU A 206 12.36 15.82 12.51
C LEU A 206 13.81 16.03 12.95
N GLY A 207 14.08 16.17 14.24
CA GLY A 207 15.44 16.31 14.75
C GLY A 207 16.35 15.13 14.37
N TRP A 208 15.84 13.91 14.48
CA TRP A 208 16.57 12.70 14.10
C TRP A 208 16.73 12.59 12.57
N LEU A 209 15.68 12.87 11.82
CA LEU A 209 15.71 12.84 10.33
C LEU A 209 16.71 13.86 9.78
N ARG A 210 16.74 15.08 10.33
CA ARG A 210 17.70 16.13 10.00
C ARG A 210 19.14 15.71 10.31
N ALA A 211 19.37 15.16 11.49
CA ALA A 211 20.68 14.66 11.91
C ALA A 211 21.20 13.53 11.00
N ARG A 212 20.29 12.83 10.29
CA ARG A 212 20.61 11.79 9.32
C ARG A 212 20.69 12.30 7.87
N GLY A 213 20.45 13.58 7.65
CA GLY A 213 20.41 14.17 6.30
C GLY A 213 19.25 13.66 5.42
N LEU A 214 18.21 13.07 6.02
CA LEU A 214 17.04 12.58 5.30
C LEU A 214 16.06 13.68 4.94
N VAL A 215 16.07 14.79 5.68
CA VAL A 215 15.28 16.00 5.43
C VAL A 215 16.14 17.24 5.67
N GLY A 216 15.87 18.30 4.91
CA GLY A 216 16.52 19.59 5.07
C GLY A 216 16.04 20.35 6.33
N PRO A 217 16.74 21.43 6.70
CA PRO A 217 16.40 22.22 7.90
C PRO A 217 15.01 22.88 7.79
N ASP A 218 14.61 23.28 6.59
CA ASP A 218 13.37 24.03 6.33
C ASP A 218 12.29 23.18 5.67
N ASP A 219 12.54 21.88 5.44
CA ASP A 219 11.56 20.98 4.84
C ASP A 219 10.36 20.80 5.77
N THR A 220 9.16 20.96 5.20
CA THR A 220 7.87 20.82 5.88
C THR A 220 6.94 19.83 5.20
N MET A 221 7.33 19.34 4.02
CA MET A 221 6.54 18.47 3.16
C MET A 221 7.29 17.17 2.90
N GLU A 222 6.54 16.08 2.73
CA GLU A 222 7.06 14.82 2.18
C GLU A 222 6.42 14.54 0.82
N GLU A 223 7.19 13.91 -0.05
CA GLU A 223 6.67 13.38 -1.30
C GLU A 223 6.27 11.92 -1.11
N LEU A 224 5.01 11.60 -1.35
CA LEU A 224 4.55 10.25 -1.53
C LEU A 224 4.71 9.85 -2.99
N VAL A 225 5.10 8.60 -3.24
CA VAL A 225 5.24 8.05 -4.59
C VAL A 225 4.47 6.74 -4.70
N VAL A 226 3.81 6.54 -5.83
CA VAL A 226 3.28 5.23 -6.23
C VAL A 226 4.21 4.64 -7.28
N ILE A 227 4.74 3.48 -6.97
CA ILE A 227 5.53 2.69 -7.90
C ILE A 227 4.63 1.64 -8.55
N ARG A 228 4.69 1.57 -9.88
CA ARG A 228 4.03 0.55 -10.69
C ARG A 228 5.09 -0.35 -11.30
N ALA A 229 4.97 -1.65 -11.10
CA ALA A 229 5.86 -2.63 -11.67
C ALA A 229 5.09 -3.77 -12.35
N GLU A 230 5.65 -4.34 -13.41
CA GLU A 230 5.09 -5.46 -14.17
C GLU A 230 6.21 -6.34 -14.73
N HIS A 231 5.92 -7.57 -15.16
CA HIS A 231 6.91 -8.40 -15.84
C HIS A 231 7.44 -7.74 -17.12
N ILE A 232 8.74 -7.97 -17.43
CA ILE A 232 9.39 -7.48 -18.65
C ILE A 232 8.88 -8.26 -19.87
#